data_4c9370fd381972b8f748f0579533ac51
#
_entry.id   4c9370fd381972b8f748f0579533ac51
#
_cell.length_a   1.000
_cell.length_b   1.000
_cell.length_c   1.000
_cell.angle_alpha   90.00
_cell.angle_beta   90.00
_cell.angle_gamma   90.00
#
_symmetry.space_group_name_H-M   'P 1'
#
loop_
_entity.id
_entity.type
_entity.pdbx_description
1 polymer ?
#
loop_
_entity_poly.entity_id
_entity_poly.type
_entity_poly.pdbx_seq_one_letter_code
_entity_poly.pdbx_strand_id
1 'polypeptide(L)'
;MEFKAWFQCINPECQSKYELTDIIYRCKECNELLEVQHDMELLKQRSPEKWKNLFESRYRRNEWPYGSAVWGKRELVCPNIENENIVSTYEGGTNLFWAERLGNQIGLDDLWVKQCGMAHTGSFKDLGMTVLVSMVKQMIASGKNIKAVACASTGDTSAALAAYCALASIPAIVFLPRDKVSLAQLIQPITHGVLTLSLDTDFDGCMQLVQEVCQKNDIYLANSMNSLRIEGQKTISFEIVQQFNWKVPDFVIVPGGNLGNVSAIGKGFQMFYDLGLIDRLPRLVCAQAEQADPLYRSYIKGFKTFESVQAKTTLASAIQIGDPVSYKKAIRALQNFNGIVEKATESELANAAGRANKTGLLCCPHTGVALAVLEKLVQSGEIKKKDRVVVISTANGLKFTDFLFKYHTDQIEGVESEHAFSPIELSADYEKV
;
A
#
# COMPACT_ATOMS: atom_id res chain seq x y z
N MET A 1 -10.06 -14.40 26.37
CA MET A 1 -10.00 -12.90 26.31
C MET A 1 -10.43 -12.53 24.92
N GLU A 2 -11.55 -11.84 24.78
CA GLU A 2 -12.14 -11.47 23.50
C GLU A 2 -11.74 -10.03 23.16
N PHE A 3 -10.80 -9.87 22.24
CA PHE A 3 -10.34 -8.55 21.79
C PHE A 3 -11.42 -7.87 20.95
N LYS A 4 -11.47 -6.53 20.98
CA LYS A 4 -12.49 -5.72 20.32
C LYS A 4 -11.89 -4.70 19.38
N ALA A 5 -12.58 -4.45 18.26
CA ALA A 5 -12.29 -3.38 17.32
C ALA A 5 -13.59 -2.81 16.77
N TRP A 6 -13.58 -1.52 16.39
CA TRP A 6 -14.74 -0.78 15.87
C TRP A 6 -14.29 0.31 14.89
N PHE A 7 -15.20 0.79 14.06
CA PHE A 7 -14.97 2.04 13.33
C PHE A 7 -15.14 3.23 14.25
N GLN A 8 -14.25 4.20 14.15
CA GLN A 8 -14.35 5.47 14.86
C GLN A 8 -14.08 6.63 13.93
N CYS A 9 -14.86 7.69 14.08
CA CYS A 9 -14.64 8.95 13.37
C CYS A 9 -13.28 9.54 13.72
N ILE A 10 -12.52 10.00 12.73
CA ILE A 10 -11.20 10.60 12.94
C ILE A 10 -11.27 12.04 13.43
N ASN A 11 -12.45 12.68 13.37
CA ASN A 11 -12.65 14.02 13.92
C ASN A 11 -12.62 13.98 15.45
N PRO A 12 -11.66 14.67 16.11
CA PRO A 12 -11.53 14.65 17.57
C PRO A 12 -12.76 15.16 18.33
N GLU A 13 -13.55 16.04 17.71
CA GLU A 13 -14.75 16.60 18.31
C GLU A 13 -15.98 15.68 18.18
N CYS A 14 -15.96 14.73 17.21
CA CYS A 14 -17.08 13.83 16.94
C CYS A 14 -16.89 12.46 17.61
N GLN A 15 -15.83 11.75 17.27
CA GLN A 15 -15.43 10.42 17.79
C GLN A 15 -16.54 9.35 17.76
N SER A 16 -17.60 9.51 16.95
CA SER A 16 -18.68 8.54 16.81
C SER A 16 -18.14 7.16 16.45
N LYS A 17 -18.73 6.11 17.08
CA LYS A 17 -18.32 4.71 16.91
C LYS A 17 -19.38 3.90 16.17
N TYR A 18 -18.93 2.92 15.39
CA TYR A 18 -19.78 2.02 14.61
C TYR A 18 -19.19 0.61 14.63
N GLU A 19 -20.03 -0.39 14.46
CA GLU A 19 -19.57 -1.78 14.39
C GLU A 19 -18.78 -2.06 13.09
N LEU A 20 -17.80 -2.97 13.13
CA LEU A 20 -17.05 -3.34 11.92
C LEU A 20 -17.92 -4.00 10.85
N THR A 21 -19.07 -4.53 11.23
CA THR A 21 -20.08 -5.12 10.33
C THR A 21 -21.07 -4.10 9.77
N ASP A 22 -20.96 -2.82 10.10
CA ASP A 22 -21.76 -1.78 9.48
C ASP A 22 -21.24 -1.43 8.08
N ILE A 23 -22.16 -1.32 7.12
CA ILE A 23 -21.84 -0.84 5.78
C ILE A 23 -21.75 0.68 5.84
N ILE A 24 -20.55 1.18 6.11
CA ILE A 24 -20.29 2.61 6.32
C ILE A 24 -18.89 2.98 5.83
N TYR A 25 -18.75 4.13 5.18
CA TYR A 25 -17.49 4.62 4.63
C TYR A 25 -17.08 5.98 5.23
N ARG A 26 -18.03 6.73 5.74
CA ARG A 26 -17.85 8.02 6.40
C ARG A 26 -18.74 8.12 7.64
N CYS A 27 -18.36 8.95 8.58
CA CYS A 27 -19.13 9.22 9.78
C CYS A 27 -20.52 9.76 9.43
N LYS A 28 -21.58 9.20 10.04
CA LYS A 28 -22.96 9.65 9.80
C LYS A 28 -23.24 11.02 10.40
N GLU A 29 -22.50 11.41 11.45
CA GLU A 29 -22.72 12.66 12.18
C GLU A 29 -22.01 13.86 11.52
N CYS A 30 -20.78 13.69 11.03
CA CYS A 30 -19.97 14.83 10.53
C CYS A 30 -19.37 14.60 9.14
N ASN A 31 -19.69 13.48 8.49
CA ASN A 31 -19.20 13.09 7.17
C ASN A 31 -17.66 12.98 7.05
N GLU A 32 -16.93 12.92 8.17
CA GLU A 32 -15.48 12.74 8.17
C GLU A 32 -15.12 11.27 7.94
N LEU A 33 -13.87 10.99 7.65
CA LEU A 33 -13.37 9.62 7.47
C LEU A 33 -13.48 8.81 8.77
N LEU A 34 -13.56 7.51 8.60
CA LEU A 34 -13.48 6.54 9.71
C LEU A 34 -12.10 5.89 9.74
N GLU A 35 -11.73 5.39 10.91
CA GLU A 35 -10.61 4.48 11.09
C GLU A 35 -11.03 3.34 12.02
N VAL A 36 -10.38 2.18 11.89
CA VAL A 36 -10.59 1.09 12.84
C VAL A 36 -9.80 1.38 14.11
N GLN A 37 -10.46 1.34 15.25
CA GLN A 37 -9.83 1.43 16.56
C GLN A 37 -9.90 0.06 17.26
N HIS A 38 -8.96 -0.16 18.14
CA HIS A 38 -8.85 -1.37 18.95
C HIS A 38 -8.92 -1.02 20.45
N ASP A 39 -9.44 -1.93 21.25
CA ASP A 39 -9.39 -1.81 22.70
C ASP A 39 -7.95 -2.02 23.19
N MET A 40 -7.19 -0.91 23.20
CA MET A 40 -5.77 -0.93 23.58
C MET A 40 -5.55 -1.35 25.03
N GLU A 41 -6.45 -1.03 25.93
CA GLU A 41 -6.34 -1.43 27.35
C GLU A 41 -6.48 -2.95 27.51
N LEU A 42 -7.36 -3.56 26.73
CA LEU A 42 -7.51 -5.01 26.68
C LEU A 42 -6.28 -5.69 26.02
N LEU A 43 -5.75 -5.09 24.96
CA LEU A 43 -4.55 -5.59 24.29
C LEU A 43 -3.31 -5.53 25.20
N LYS A 44 -3.16 -4.48 26.01
CA LYS A 44 -2.06 -4.32 26.98
C LYS A 44 -2.07 -5.32 28.13
N GLN A 45 -3.19 -6.02 28.38
CA GLN A 45 -3.24 -7.10 29.38
C GLN A 45 -2.34 -8.29 29.00
N ARG A 46 -1.99 -8.44 27.73
CA ARG A 46 -0.99 -9.40 27.29
C ARG A 46 0.37 -8.71 27.22
N SER A 47 1.37 -9.23 27.93
CA SER A 47 2.71 -8.63 27.94
C SER A 47 3.35 -8.61 26.53
N PRO A 48 4.26 -7.65 26.26
CA PRO A 48 4.97 -7.56 24.99
C PRO A 48 5.67 -8.86 24.58
N GLU A 49 6.29 -9.56 25.54
CA GLU A 49 6.95 -10.84 25.30
C GLU A 49 5.97 -11.93 24.86
N LYS A 50 4.80 -12.03 25.50
CA LYS A 50 3.76 -12.97 25.10
C LYS A 50 3.20 -12.67 23.71
N TRP A 51 3.11 -11.38 23.32
CA TRP A 51 2.75 -10.99 21.97
C TRP A 51 3.82 -11.42 20.96
N LYS A 52 5.08 -11.12 21.24
CA LYS A 52 6.21 -11.52 20.38
C LYS A 52 6.23 -13.03 20.16
N ASN A 53 6.18 -13.80 21.24
CA ASN A 53 6.18 -15.26 21.17
C ASN A 53 4.98 -15.81 20.37
N LEU A 54 3.79 -15.22 20.51
CA LEU A 54 2.62 -15.61 19.74
C LEU A 54 2.84 -15.36 18.25
N PHE A 55 3.34 -14.17 17.87
CA PHE A 55 3.55 -13.83 16.47
C PHE A 55 4.68 -14.64 15.83
N GLU A 56 5.76 -14.91 16.57
CA GLU A 56 6.83 -15.81 16.12
C GLU A 56 6.33 -17.25 15.94
N SER A 57 5.48 -17.74 16.83
CA SER A 57 4.92 -19.10 16.72
C SER A 57 4.04 -19.29 15.48
N ARG A 58 3.46 -18.22 14.95
CA ARG A 58 2.60 -18.22 13.75
C ARG A 58 3.33 -17.86 12.46
N TYR A 59 4.51 -17.25 12.57
CA TYR A 59 5.22 -16.73 11.41
C TYR A 59 5.66 -17.83 10.46
N ARG A 60 5.29 -17.71 9.17
CA ARG A 60 5.62 -18.66 8.08
C ARG A 60 5.16 -20.11 8.31
N ARG A 61 4.10 -20.31 9.10
CA ARG A 61 3.46 -21.62 9.25
C ARG A 61 2.20 -21.69 8.39
N ASN A 62 1.96 -22.85 7.78
CA ASN A 62 0.74 -23.09 6.99
C ASN A 62 -0.42 -23.59 7.87
N GLU A 63 -0.59 -22.99 9.04
CA GLU A 63 -1.70 -23.28 9.95
C GLU A 63 -2.83 -22.27 9.69
N TRP A 64 -3.98 -22.75 9.24
CA TRP A 64 -5.13 -21.88 8.98
C TRP A 64 -5.73 -21.31 10.28
N PRO A 65 -6.06 -20.00 10.32
CA PRO A 65 -5.81 -18.96 9.32
C PRO A 65 -4.45 -18.23 9.52
N TYR A 66 -3.64 -18.67 10.44
CA TYR A 66 -2.49 -17.93 10.99
C TYR A 66 -1.25 -17.90 10.11
N GLY A 67 -1.23 -18.67 9.02
CA GLY A 67 -0.09 -18.68 8.08
C GLY A 67 0.09 -17.38 7.28
N SER A 68 -0.96 -16.59 7.12
CA SER A 68 -0.90 -15.24 6.58
C SER A 68 -0.19 -14.28 7.54
N ALA A 69 0.64 -13.38 7.04
CA ALA A 69 1.26 -12.35 7.86
C ALA A 69 0.22 -11.32 8.39
N VAL A 70 -0.93 -11.23 7.76
CA VAL A 70 -2.09 -10.43 8.22
C VAL A 70 -2.82 -11.18 9.32
N TRP A 71 -3.31 -12.40 9.03
CA TRP A 71 -4.15 -13.17 9.96
C TRP A 71 -3.35 -13.83 11.08
N GLY A 72 -2.06 -14.00 10.93
CA GLY A 72 -1.17 -14.35 12.03
C GLY A 72 -1.18 -13.34 13.18
N LYS A 73 -1.71 -12.14 12.92
CA LYS A 73 -1.85 -11.03 13.87
C LYS A 73 -3.31 -10.55 13.98
N ARG A 74 -4.27 -11.48 13.78
CA ARG A 74 -5.71 -11.17 13.73
C ARG A 74 -6.22 -10.33 14.90
N GLU A 75 -5.64 -10.51 16.09
CA GLU A 75 -6.00 -9.78 17.30
C GLU A 75 -5.77 -8.26 17.15
N LEU A 76 -4.79 -7.89 16.30
CA LEU A 76 -4.44 -6.51 15.99
C LEU A 76 -5.01 -6.04 14.65
N VAL A 77 -5.77 -6.87 13.94
CA VAL A 77 -6.36 -6.55 12.62
C VAL A 77 -7.89 -6.51 12.70
N CYS A 78 -8.54 -7.67 12.76
CA CYS A 78 -9.98 -7.83 12.94
C CYS A 78 -10.22 -9.02 13.89
N PRO A 79 -10.22 -8.80 15.22
CA PRO A 79 -10.20 -9.88 16.21
C PRO A 79 -11.45 -10.78 16.17
N ASN A 80 -12.62 -10.21 15.86
CA ASN A 80 -13.92 -10.87 16.00
C ASN A 80 -14.42 -11.52 14.71
N ILE A 81 -13.58 -11.64 13.68
CA ILE A 81 -13.95 -12.36 12.47
C ILE A 81 -13.89 -13.87 12.69
N GLU A 82 -14.89 -14.60 12.22
CA GLU A 82 -14.91 -16.05 12.25
C GLU A 82 -13.92 -16.66 11.26
N ASN A 83 -13.30 -17.79 11.62
CA ASN A 83 -12.28 -18.43 10.77
C ASN A 83 -12.80 -18.82 9.39
N GLU A 84 -14.07 -19.24 9.31
CA GLU A 84 -14.77 -19.64 8.08
C GLU A 84 -14.98 -18.48 7.13
N ASN A 85 -14.98 -17.25 7.63
CA ASN A 85 -15.17 -16.03 6.86
C ASN A 85 -13.84 -15.37 6.44
N ILE A 86 -12.71 -15.88 6.92
CA ILE A 86 -11.41 -15.41 6.47
C ILE A 86 -11.16 -15.87 5.03
N VAL A 87 -10.73 -14.93 4.19
CA VAL A 87 -10.39 -15.13 2.78
C VAL A 87 -8.92 -14.76 2.63
N SER A 88 -8.05 -15.72 2.41
CA SER A 88 -6.60 -15.52 2.41
C SER A 88 -5.90 -16.38 1.37
N THR A 89 -4.88 -15.83 0.71
CA THR A 89 -3.89 -16.52 -0.13
C THR A 89 -2.58 -16.74 0.65
N TYR A 90 -2.60 -16.65 1.96
CA TYR A 90 -1.42 -16.59 2.85
C TYR A 90 -0.53 -15.36 2.56
N GLU A 91 -1.16 -14.23 2.23
CA GLU A 91 -0.52 -12.96 1.87
C GLU A 91 0.38 -12.40 2.98
N GLY A 92 1.34 -11.60 2.56
CA GLY A 92 2.37 -11.04 3.42
C GLY A 92 3.57 -11.99 3.57
N GLY A 93 4.40 -11.79 4.59
CA GLY A 93 5.66 -12.51 4.74
C GLY A 93 6.64 -12.23 3.59
N THR A 94 6.44 -11.13 2.87
CA THR A 94 7.25 -10.76 1.71
C THR A 94 8.69 -10.44 2.10
N ASN A 95 9.59 -10.57 1.14
CA ASN A 95 11.01 -10.40 1.40
C ASN A 95 11.36 -8.99 1.88
N LEU A 96 12.19 -8.95 2.90
CA LEU A 96 12.97 -7.79 3.26
C LEU A 96 14.37 -7.99 2.67
N PHE A 97 14.61 -7.37 1.52
CA PHE A 97 15.80 -7.58 0.70
C PHE A 97 16.90 -6.61 1.13
N TRP A 98 18.08 -7.13 1.52
CA TRP A 98 19.24 -6.30 1.78
C TRP A 98 19.84 -5.81 0.46
N ALA A 99 19.67 -4.53 0.18
CA ALA A 99 20.06 -3.89 -1.06
C ALA A 99 21.51 -3.35 -0.97
N GLU A 100 22.45 -4.18 -0.52
CA GLU A 100 23.85 -3.80 -0.27
C GLU A 100 24.49 -3.11 -1.48
N ARG A 101 24.35 -3.70 -2.67
CA ARG A 101 24.95 -3.16 -3.88
C ARG A 101 24.39 -1.79 -4.26
N LEU A 102 23.07 -1.59 -4.12
CA LEU A 102 22.45 -0.30 -4.35
C LEU A 102 22.87 0.70 -3.26
N GLY A 103 22.86 0.28 -1.99
CA GLY A 103 23.28 1.09 -0.86
C GLY A 103 24.70 1.63 -1.04
N ASN A 104 25.65 0.75 -1.40
CA ASN A 104 27.03 1.14 -1.67
C ASN A 104 27.17 2.19 -2.79
N GLN A 105 26.32 2.10 -3.84
CA GLN A 105 26.34 3.06 -4.94
C GLN A 105 25.86 4.45 -4.52
N ILE A 106 24.96 4.55 -3.55
CA ILE A 106 24.40 5.82 -3.06
C ILE A 106 25.01 6.29 -1.72
N GLY A 107 25.99 5.54 -1.19
CA GLY A 107 26.70 5.92 0.04
C GLY A 107 25.98 5.52 1.34
N LEU A 108 25.16 4.48 1.34
CA LEU A 108 24.40 3.98 2.49
C LEU A 108 24.77 2.52 2.79
N ASP A 109 25.20 2.23 4.02
CA ASP A 109 25.70 0.90 4.41
C ASP A 109 24.57 -0.10 4.74
N ASP A 110 23.39 0.36 5.22
CA ASP A 110 22.30 -0.50 5.75
C ASP A 110 20.95 -0.20 5.06
N LEU A 111 20.91 -0.42 3.73
CA LEU A 111 19.72 -0.23 2.90
C LEU A 111 18.95 -1.55 2.70
N TRP A 112 17.66 -1.50 2.95
CA TRP A 112 16.73 -2.62 2.77
C TRP A 112 15.53 -2.22 1.91
N VAL A 113 15.01 -3.17 1.15
CA VAL A 113 13.80 -2.99 0.35
C VAL A 113 12.76 -4.02 0.77
N LYS A 114 11.61 -3.55 1.28
CA LYS A 114 10.46 -4.39 1.61
C LYS A 114 9.66 -4.65 0.32
N GLN A 115 9.80 -5.86 -0.22
CA GLN A 115 9.26 -6.25 -1.52
C GLN A 115 7.78 -6.65 -1.44
N CYS A 116 6.89 -5.72 -1.13
CA CYS A 116 5.44 -5.99 -1.05
C CYS A 116 4.82 -6.40 -2.40
N GLY A 117 5.50 -6.14 -3.50
CA GLY A 117 5.14 -6.60 -4.84
C GLY A 117 5.29 -8.12 -5.06
N MET A 118 5.87 -8.86 -4.11
CA MET A 118 5.92 -10.33 -4.14
C MET A 118 4.65 -11.00 -3.60
N ALA A 119 3.63 -10.23 -3.27
CA ALA A 119 2.31 -10.74 -2.90
C ALA A 119 1.59 -11.38 -4.12
N HIS A 120 0.53 -12.16 -3.87
CA HIS A 120 -0.16 -13.00 -4.86
C HIS A 120 -0.54 -12.27 -6.15
N THR A 121 -1.16 -11.08 -6.04
CA THR A 121 -1.54 -10.28 -7.22
C THR A 121 -0.46 -9.31 -7.70
N GLY A 122 0.73 -9.38 -7.12
CA GLY A 122 1.87 -8.54 -7.49
C GLY A 122 1.87 -7.17 -6.85
N SER A 123 1.12 -6.93 -5.76
CA SER A 123 1.17 -5.65 -5.04
C SER A 123 0.74 -5.75 -3.56
N PHE A 124 1.09 -4.73 -2.78
CA PHE A 124 0.69 -4.62 -1.37
C PHE A 124 -0.83 -4.50 -1.15
N LYS A 125 -1.63 -4.33 -2.22
CA LYS A 125 -3.09 -4.24 -2.11
C LYS A 125 -3.72 -5.52 -1.56
N ASP A 126 -3.07 -6.66 -1.75
CA ASP A 126 -3.50 -7.96 -1.22
C ASP A 126 -3.71 -7.90 0.30
N LEU A 127 -2.80 -7.25 1.03
CA LEU A 127 -2.89 -7.12 2.47
C LEU A 127 -4.17 -6.41 2.93
N GLY A 128 -4.60 -5.40 2.18
CA GLY A 128 -5.85 -4.70 2.47
C GLY A 128 -7.09 -5.45 1.99
N MET A 129 -6.99 -6.18 0.86
CA MET A 129 -8.14 -6.87 0.28
C MET A 129 -8.49 -8.15 1.02
N THR A 130 -7.51 -8.88 1.58
CA THR A 130 -7.81 -10.01 2.45
C THR A 130 -8.72 -9.58 3.61
N VAL A 131 -8.44 -8.44 4.26
CA VAL A 131 -9.25 -7.94 5.37
C VAL A 131 -10.62 -7.46 4.91
N LEU A 132 -10.67 -6.65 3.84
CA LEU A 132 -11.94 -6.13 3.32
C LEU A 132 -12.87 -7.25 2.88
N VAL A 133 -12.40 -8.19 2.05
CA VAL A 133 -13.25 -9.26 1.50
C VAL A 133 -13.66 -10.25 2.58
N SER A 134 -12.79 -10.55 3.55
CA SER A 134 -13.14 -11.36 4.71
C SER A 134 -14.25 -10.71 5.55
N MET A 135 -14.17 -9.41 5.80
CA MET A 135 -15.23 -8.68 6.50
C MET A 135 -16.54 -8.62 5.71
N VAL A 136 -16.48 -8.49 4.38
CA VAL A 136 -17.67 -8.58 3.53
C VAL A 136 -18.30 -9.97 3.66
N LYS A 137 -17.50 -11.04 3.63
CA LYS A 137 -17.98 -12.41 3.83
C LYS A 137 -18.62 -12.58 5.23
N GLN A 138 -18.01 -12.01 6.28
CA GLN A 138 -18.58 -11.97 7.63
C GLN A 138 -19.91 -11.22 7.66
N MET A 139 -20.01 -10.06 6.99
CA MET A 139 -21.25 -9.29 6.90
C MET A 139 -22.37 -10.09 6.22
N ILE A 140 -22.07 -10.78 5.10
CA ILE A 140 -23.02 -11.66 4.39
C ILE A 140 -23.46 -12.82 5.31
N ALA A 141 -22.54 -13.48 5.99
CA ALA A 141 -22.83 -14.55 6.93
C ALA A 141 -23.71 -14.08 8.11
N SER A 142 -23.58 -12.80 8.50
CA SER A 142 -24.40 -12.13 9.52
C SER A 142 -25.77 -11.63 8.97
N GLY A 143 -26.13 -11.97 7.75
CA GLY A 143 -27.42 -11.63 7.13
C GLY A 143 -27.49 -10.26 6.44
N LYS A 144 -26.36 -9.57 6.22
CA LYS A 144 -26.35 -8.35 5.42
C LYS A 144 -26.56 -8.69 3.94
N ASN A 145 -27.45 -7.95 3.28
CA ASN A 145 -27.71 -8.13 1.84
C ASN A 145 -26.63 -7.42 1.01
N ILE A 146 -25.54 -8.12 0.69
CA ILE A 146 -24.47 -7.62 -0.20
C ILE A 146 -24.43 -8.53 -1.42
N LYS A 147 -24.80 -8.00 -2.57
CA LYS A 147 -24.89 -8.75 -3.85
C LYS A 147 -23.55 -8.85 -4.58
N ALA A 148 -22.69 -7.85 -4.43
CA ALA A 148 -21.39 -7.76 -5.06
C ALA A 148 -20.48 -6.78 -4.33
N VAL A 149 -19.18 -6.82 -4.67
CA VAL A 149 -18.19 -5.82 -4.24
C VAL A 149 -17.70 -5.07 -5.47
N ALA A 150 -17.61 -3.74 -5.40
CA ALA A 150 -17.20 -2.93 -6.55
C ALA A 150 -16.04 -1.98 -6.22
N CYS A 151 -15.22 -1.70 -7.24
CA CYS A 151 -14.25 -0.61 -7.19
C CYS A 151 -14.10 0.09 -8.53
N ALA A 152 -13.70 1.35 -8.51
CA ALA A 152 -13.11 2.03 -9.65
C ALA A 152 -11.59 1.98 -9.49
N SER A 153 -10.89 1.27 -10.37
CA SER A 153 -9.42 1.18 -10.34
C SER A 153 -8.87 0.58 -11.63
N THR A 154 -7.90 1.25 -12.21
CA THR A 154 -7.18 0.80 -13.41
C THR A 154 -5.99 -0.13 -13.10
N GLY A 155 -5.74 -0.51 -11.85
CA GLY A 155 -4.49 -1.19 -11.50
C GLY A 155 -4.59 -2.16 -10.32
N ASP A 156 -3.69 -2.00 -9.36
CA ASP A 156 -3.48 -2.97 -8.27
C ASP A 156 -4.71 -3.23 -7.39
N THR A 157 -5.58 -2.23 -7.22
CA THR A 157 -6.80 -2.40 -6.39
C THR A 157 -7.79 -3.33 -7.08
N SER A 158 -8.02 -3.18 -8.38
CA SER A 158 -8.91 -4.06 -9.14
C SER A 158 -8.37 -5.48 -9.23
N ALA A 159 -7.06 -5.63 -9.42
CA ALA A 159 -6.39 -6.93 -9.46
C ALA A 159 -6.57 -7.69 -8.13
N ALA A 160 -6.27 -7.04 -7.00
CA ALA A 160 -6.42 -7.64 -5.69
C ALA A 160 -7.91 -7.93 -5.37
N LEU A 161 -8.82 -6.98 -5.63
CA LEU A 161 -10.26 -7.21 -5.44
C LEU A 161 -10.74 -8.44 -6.21
N ALA A 162 -10.37 -8.55 -7.48
CA ALA A 162 -10.75 -9.66 -8.35
C ALA A 162 -10.33 -11.01 -7.77
N ALA A 163 -9.06 -11.14 -7.38
CA ALA A 163 -8.51 -12.38 -6.83
C ALA A 163 -9.22 -12.79 -5.52
N TYR A 164 -9.35 -11.87 -4.56
CA TYR A 164 -9.94 -12.20 -3.25
C TYR A 164 -11.45 -12.41 -3.32
N CYS A 165 -12.18 -11.70 -4.18
CA CYS A 165 -13.61 -11.95 -4.40
C CYS A 165 -13.84 -13.29 -5.11
N ALA A 166 -13.02 -13.65 -6.10
CA ALA A 166 -13.09 -14.96 -6.75
C ALA A 166 -12.84 -16.09 -5.72
N LEU A 167 -11.83 -15.95 -4.85
CA LEU A 167 -11.56 -16.89 -3.78
C LEU A 167 -12.72 -17.03 -2.78
N ALA A 168 -13.42 -15.92 -2.51
CA ALA A 168 -14.57 -15.88 -1.61
C ALA A 168 -15.88 -16.33 -2.27
N SER A 169 -15.93 -16.56 -3.58
CA SER A 169 -17.15 -16.77 -4.37
C SER A 169 -18.14 -15.59 -4.24
N ILE A 170 -17.64 -14.38 -4.10
CA ILE A 170 -18.42 -13.14 -4.04
C ILE A 170 -18.33 -12.44 -5.40
N PRO A 171 -19.43 -12.08 -6.05
CA PRO A 171 -19.40 -11.32 -7.30
C PRO A 171 -18.64 -9.99 -7.14
N ALA A 172 -17.82 -9.65 -8.12
CA ALA A 172 -17.10 -8.38 -8.13
C ALA A 172 -17.32 -7.60 -9.42
N ILE A 173 -17.27 -6.26 -9.32
CA ILE A 173 -17.43 -5.34 -10.44
C ILE A 173 -16.30 -4.34 -10.45
N VAL A 174 -15.62 -4.19 -11.57
CA VAL A 174 -14.55 -3.22 -11.77
C VAL A 174 -14.97 -2.17 -12.80
N PHE A 175 -14.87 -0.90 -12.43
CA PHE A 175 -15.17 0.24 -13.28
C PHE A 175 -13.85 0.85 -13.77
N LEU A 176 -13.71 1.01 -15.07
CA LEU A 176 -12.50 1.48 -15.74
C LEU A 176 -12.83 2.56 -16.78
N PRO A 177 -11.99 3.59 -16.93
CA PRO A 177 -12.09 4.50 -18.08
C PRO A 177 -11.67 3.77 -19.36
N ARG A 178 -12.42 3.99 -20.46
CA ARG A 178 -12.12 3.41 -21.76
C ARG A 178 -10.74 3.90 -22.26
N ASP A 179 -9.99 3.01 -22.91
CA ASP A 179 -8.74 3.28 -23.63
C ASP A 179 -7.60 3.86 -22.75
N LYS A 180 -7.74 3.81 -21.40
CA LYS A 180 -6.73 4.32 -20.44
C LYS A 180 -6.13 3.23 -19.55
N VAL A 181 -6.31 1.96 -19.92
CA VAL A 181 -5.89 0.81 -19.11
C VAL A 181 -5.04 -0.12 -19.95
N SER A 182 -3.85 -0.45 -19.47
CA SER A 182 -2.95 -1.39 -20.14
C SER A 182 -3.49 -2.84 -20.03
N LEU A 183 -3.09 -3.69 -20.98
CA LEU A 183 -3.41 -5.12 -20.94
C LEU A 183 -2.95 -5.76 -19.62
N ALA A 184 -1.77 -5.41 -19.13
CA ALA A 184 -1.23 -5.92 -17.87
C ALA A 184 -2.10 -5.58 -16.64
N GLN A 185 -2.87 -4.49 -16.71
CA GLN A 185 -3.81 -4.10 -15.65
C GLN A 185 -5.17 -4.78 -15.79
N LEU A 186 -5.61 -5.08 -17.02
CA LEU A 186 -6.88 -5.73 -17.30
C LEU A 186 -6.85 -7.25 -17.08
N ILE A 187 -5.70 -7.87 -17.31
CA ILE A 187 -5.61 -9.34 -17.35
C ILE A 187 -6.08 -10.01 -16.07
N GLN A 188 -5.76 -9.46 -14.89
CA GLN A 188 -6.12 -10.08 -13.63
C GLN A 188 -7.64 -10.04 -13.35
N PRO A 189 -8.34 -8.89 -13.45
CA PRO A 189 -9.81 -8.88 -13.33
C PRO A 189 -10.50 -9.80 -14.32
N ILE A 190 -10.07 -9.83 -15.58
CA ILE A 190 -10.65 -10.68 -16.62
C ILE A 190 -10.47 -12.17 -16.32
N THR A 191 -9.25 -12.59 -15.96
CA THR A 191 -8.95 -14.00 -15.68
C THR A 191 -9.62 -14.53 -14.43
N HIS A 192 -9.95 -13.67 -13.47
CA HIS A 192 -10.75 -14.02 -12.29
C HIS A 192 -12.27 -13.93 -12.52
N GLY A 193 -12.73 -13.69 -13.75
CA GLY A 193 -14.15 -13.69 -14.11
C GLY A 193 -14.94 -12.51 -13.54
N VAL A 194 -14.27 -11.40 -13.25
CA VAL A 194 -14.90 -10.19 -12.70
C VAL A 194 -15.62 -9.41 -13.80
N LEU A 195 -16.83 -8.92 -13.51
CA LEU A 195 -17.53 -8.01 -14.40
C LEU A 195 -16.73 -6.70 -14.54
N THR A 196 -16.08 -6.54 -15.68
CA THR A 196 -15.22 -5.39 -15.97
C THR A 196 -15.92 -4.44 -16.92
N LEU A 197 -16.28 -3.25 -16.44
CA LEU A 197 -17.01 -2.22 -17.18
C LEU A 197 -16.03 -1.14 -17.65
N SER A 198 -15.85 -1.06 -18.98
CA SER A 198 -15.06 -0.03 -19.65
C SER A 198 -15.97 1.13 -20.05
N LEU A 199 -15.82 2.28 -19.42
CA LEU A 199 -16.73 3.41 -19.50
C LEU A 199 -16.13 4.57 -20.29
N ASP A 200 -16.98 5.29 -21.01
CA ASP A 200 -16.62 6.49 -21.76
C ASP A 200 -16.56 7.71 -20.85
N THR A 201 -15.61 7.69 -19.93
CA THR A 201 -15.34 8.76 -18.96
C THR A 201 -13.89 8.66 -18.45
N ASP A 202 -13.46 9.61 -17.63
CA ASP A 202 -12.18 9.55 -16.93
C ASP A 202 -12.27 8.77 -15.59
N PHE A 203 -11.18 8.76 -14.84
CA PHE A 203 -11.14 8.05 -13.56
C PHE A 203 -12.10 8.64 -12.51
N ASP A 204 -12.26 9.95 -12.49
CA ASP A 204 -13.14 10.64 -11.53
C ASP A 204 -14.60 10.34 -11.84
N GLY A 205 -14.98 10.29 -13.11
CA GLY A 205 -16.30 9.84 -13.54
C GLY A 205 -16.58 8.39 -13.17
N CYS A 206 -15.59 7.49 -13.31
CA CYS A 206 -15.72 6.10 -12.81
C CYS A 206 -15.91 6.06 -11.29
N MET A 207 -15.18 6.90 -10.54
CA MET A 207 -15.31 6.97 -9.08
C MET A 207 -16.69 7.48 -8.64
N GLN A 208 -17.21 8.49 -9.30
CA GLN A 208 -18.55 9.02 -9.02
C GLN A 208 -19.62 7.95 -9.30
N LEU A 209 -19.54 7.30 -10.45
CA LEU A 209 -20.50 6.28 -10.85
C LEU A 209 -20.48 5.06 -9.93
N VAL A 210 -19.31 4.54 -9.54
CA VAL A 210 -19.24 3.39 -8.63
C VAL A 210 -19.83 3.71 -7.26
N GLN A 211 -19.65 4.93 -6.75
CA GLN A 211 -20.25 5.36 -5.48
C GLN A 211 -21.80 5.38 -5.60
N GLU A 212 -22.31 5.95 -6.68
CA GLU A 212 -23.77 6.00 -6.94
C GLU A 212 -24.37 4.58 -7.08
N VAL A 213 -23.72 3.69 -7.83
CA VAL A 213 -24.14 2.30 -8.01
C VAL A 213 -24.13 1.55 -6.68
N CYS A 214 -23.09 1.73 -5.85
CA CYS A 214 -22.99 1.09 -4.53
C CYS A 214 -24.09 1.56 -3.59
N GLN A 215 -24.43 2.85 -3.61
CA GLN A 215 -25.48 3.42 -2.74
C GLN A 215 -26.88 2.89 -3.10
N LYS A 216 -27.14 2.61 -4.37
CA LYS A 216 -28.48 2.25 -4.88
C LYS A 216 -28.76 0.76 -4.99
N ASN A 217 -27.74 -0.12 -4.91
CA ASN A 217 -27.89 -1.51 -5.38
C ASN A 217 -27.34 -2.61 -4.45
N ASP A 218 -27.24 -2.41 -3.16
CA ASP A 218 -26.68 -3.41 -2.22
C ASP A 218 -25.28 -3.91 -2.63
N ILE A 219 -24.44 -3.02 -3.16
CA ILE A 219 -23.09 -3.31 -3.62
C ILE A 219 -22.09 -2.65 -2.65
N TYR A 220 -21.11 -3.42 -2.18
CA TYR A 220 -20.11 -2.94 -1.24
C TYR A 220 -18.96 -2.23 -1.96
N LEU A 221 -18.61 -1.00 -1.52
CA LEU A 221 -17.54 -0.20 -2.12
C LEU A 221 -16.16 -0.56 -1.54
N ALA A 222 -15.22 -0.95 -2.41
CA ALA A 222 -13.88 -1.38 -2.03
C ALA A 222 -12.76 -0.36 -2.29
N ASN A 223 -13.08 0.89 -2.60
CA ASN A 223 -12.10 1.94 -2.88
C ASN A 223 -11.29 2.37 -1.62
N SER A 224 -10.30 3.23 -1.82
CA SER A 224 -9.30 3.61 -0.81
C SER A 224 -9.84 4.32 0.44
N MET A 225 -11.08 4.81 0.41
CA MET A 225 -11.76 5.37 1.58
C MET A 225 -12.14 4.30 2.62
N ASN A 226 -12.17 3.02 2.24
CA ASN A 226 -12.54 1.93 3.13
C ASN A 226 -11.43 1.63 4.15
N SER A 227 -11.72 1.85 5.43
CA SER A 227 -10.74 1.77 6.52
C SER A 227 -10.29 0.35 6.84
N LEU A 228 -11.05 -0.69 6.46
CA LEU A 228 -10.64 -2.10 6.63
C LEU A 228 -9.35 -2.42 5.86
N ARG A 229 -9.12 -1.77 4.74
CA ARG A 229 -7.88 -1.95 3.96
C ARG A 229 -6.65 -1.51 4.73
N ILE A 230 -6.77 -0.48 5.54
CA ILE A 230 -5.67 0.05 6.38
C ILE A 230 -5.24 -1.00 7.40
N GLU A 231 -6.17 -1.78 7.93
CA GLU A 231 -5.88 -2.82 8.93
C GLU A 231 -4.98 -3.94 8.38
N GLY A 232 -5.19 -4.35 7.14
CA GLY A 232 -4.29 -5.28 6.48
C GLY A 232 -2.96 -4.64 6.09
N GLN A 233 -2.98 -3.44 5.52
CA GLN A 233 -1.76 -2.76 5.06
C GLN A 233 -0.82 -2.36 6.22
N LYS A 234 -1.33 -2.08 7.42
CA LYS A 234 -0.49 -1.77 8.58
C LYS A 234 0.43 -2.92 9.00
N THR A 235 0.10 -4.16 8.59
CA THR A 235 0.94 -5.33 8.90
C THR A 235 2.31 -5.30 8.21
N ILE A 236 2.52 -4.45 7.21
CA ILE A 236 3.85 -4.18 6.63
C ILE A 236 4.82 -3.74 7.73
N SER A 237 4.41 -2.83 8.62
CA SER A 237 5.23 -2.38 9.75
C SER A 237 5.54 -3.51 10.72
N PHE A 238 4.54 -4.36 10.98
CA PHE A 238 4.68 -5.53 11.84
C PHE A 238 5.71 -6.52 11.28
N GLU A 239 5.65 -6.77 9.96
CA GLU A 239 6.61 -7.65 9.29
C GLU A 239 8.03 -7.09 9.32
N ILE A 240 8.22 -5.80 9.05
CA ILE A 240 9.54 -5.16 9.07
C ILE A 240 10.20 -5.35 10.43
N VAL A 241 9.49 -5.04 11.50
CA VAL A 241 10.00 -5.17 12.88
C VAL A 241 10.30 -6.63 13.21
N GLN A 242 9.41 -7.54 12.89
CA GLN A 242 9.57 -8.97 13.12
C GLN A 242 10.77 -9.54 12.34
N GLN A 243 10.93 -9.16 11.07
CA GLN A 243 12.06 -9.57 10.22
C GLN A 243 13.40 -9.00 10.69
N PHE A 244 13.40 -7.88 11.43
CA PHE A 244 14.57 -7.32 12.08
C PHE A 244 14.76 -7.78 13.53
N ASN A 245 14.19 -8.91 13.93
CA ASN A 245 14.27 -9.40 15.32
C ASN A 245 13.81 -8.33 16.33
N TRP A 246 12.68 -7.69 16.05
CA TRP A 246 12.03 -6.65 16.88
C TRP A 246 12.83 -5.35 16.99
N LYS A 247 13.80 -5.12 16.11
CA LYS A 247 14.51 -3.84 16.00
C LYS A 247 13.82 -2.93 14.99
N VAL A 248 13.80 -1.64 15.32
CA VAL A 248 13.17 -0.61 14.47
C VAL A 248 14.22 -0.02 13.53
N PRO A 249 13.93 0.15 12.21
CA PRO A 249 14.79 0.91 11.31
C PRO A 249 14.81 2.40 11.70
N ASP A 250 15.78 3.15 11.20
CA ASP A 250 15.84 4.60 11.43
C ASP A 250 14.86 5.34 10.53
N PHE A 251 14.75 4.91 9.27
CA PHE A 251 13.84 5.50 8.28
C PHE A 251 13.02 4.43 7.58
N VAL A 252 11.77 4.78 7.25
CA VAL A 252 10.88 4.01 6.36
C VAL A 252 10.35 4.94 5.28
N ILE A 253 10.68 4.67 4.02
CA ILE A 253 10.31 5.50 2.87
C ILE A 253 9.18 4.83 2.09
N VAL A 254 8.08 5.57 1.90
CA VAL A 254 6.82 5.04 1.35
C VAL A 254 6.37 5.90 0.17
N PRO A 255 6.08 5.32 -1.01
CA PRO A 255 5.46 6.08 -2.10
C PRO A 255 4.06 6.53 -1.71
N GLY A 256 3.74 7.81 -1.90
CA GLY A 256 2.50 8.43 -1.44
C GLY A 256 1.58 8.89 -2.57
N GLY A 257 0.47 8.18 -2.79
CA GLY A 257 -0.64 8.60 -3.67
C GLY A 257 -1.86 9.00 -2.86
N ASN A 258 -2.86 8.12 -2.70
CA ASN A 258 -4.02 8.35 -1.81
C ASN A 258 -3.67 8.43 -0.31
N LEU A 259 -2.40 8.25 0.03
CA LEU A 259 -1.82 8.36 1.37
C LEU A 259 -2.32 7.33 2.39
N GLY A 260 -3.12 6.36 1.97
CA GLY A 260 -3.60 5.27 2.81
C GLY A 260 -2.46 4.37 3.31
N ASN A 261 -1.45 4.08 2.45
CA ASN A 261 -0.29 3.27 2.81
C ASN A 261 0.61 3.95 3.86
N VAL A 262 0.87 5.25 3.71
CA VAL A 262 1.62 6.04 4.72
C VAL A 262 0.90 6.00 6.06
N SER A 263 -0.43 6.24 6.04
CA SER A 263 -1.28 6.18 7.23
C SER A 263 -1.26 4.78 7.87
N ALA A 264 -1.31 3.72 7.05
CA ALA A 264 -1.31 2.34 7.53
C ALA A 264 0.02 1.97 8.18
N ILE A 265 1.14 2.30 7.55
CA ILE A 265 2.48 2.03 8.06
C ILE A 265 2.70 2.78 9.38
N GLY A 266 2.33 4.06 9.45
CA GLY A 266 2.38 4.81 10.69
C GLY A 266 1.51 4.19 11.78
N LYS A 267 0.28 3.82 11.46
CA LYS A 267 -0.62 3.14 12.41
C LYS A 267 -0.03 1.83 12.95
N GLY A 268 0.61 1.04 12.10
CA GLY A 268 1.22 -0.23 12.51
C GLY A 268 2.38 -0.03 13.50
N PHE A 269 3.32 0.85 13.19
CA PHE A 269 4.42 1.17 14.12
C PHE A 269 3.92 1.77 15.43
N GLN A 270 2.95 2.72 15.37
CA GLN A 270 2.36 3.32 16.56
C GLN A 270 1.72 2.25 17.46
N MET A 271 0.94 1.33 16.88
CA MET A 271 0.31 0.24 17.63
C MET A 271 1.33 -0.65 18.34
N PHE A 272 2.44 -1.00 17.68
CA PHE A 272 3.50 -1.78 18.31
C PHE A 272 4.23 -1.01 19.42
N TYR A 273 4.42 0.29 19.23
CA TYR A 273 4.99 1.17 20.26
C TYR A 273 4.08 1.27 21.49
N ASP A 274 2.78 1.51 21.28
CA ASP A 274 1.78 1.63 22.35
C ASP A 274 1.59 0.33 23.14
N LEU A 275 1.86 -0.83 22.51
CA LEU A 275 1.86 -2.15 23.14
C LEU A 275 3.21 -2.54 23.75
N GLY A 276 4.24 -1.68 23.64
CA GLY A 276 5.58 -1.94 24.18
C GLY A 276 6.37 -3.02 23.42
N LEU A 277 5.95 -3.39 22.20
CA LEU A 277 6.67 -4.38 21.39
C LEU A 277 7.94 -3.79 20.78
N ILE A 278 7.98 -2.49 20.60
CA ILE A 278 9.13 -1.70 20.16
C ILE A 278 9.32 -0.51 21.10
N ASP A 279 10.56 -0.02 21.21
CA ASP A 279 10.99 1.03 22.13
C ASP A 279 11.07 2.42 21.51
N ARG A 280 11.02 2.50 20.19
CA ARG A 280 11.04 3.76 19.43
C ARG A 280 10.23 3.68 18.13
N LEU A 281 9.96 4.82 17.54
CA LEU A 281 9.34 4.93 16.23
C LEU A 281 10.41 5.27 15.17
N PRO A 282 10.29 4.76 13.92
CA PRO A 282 11.14 5.19 12.82
C PRO A 282 10.73 6.59 12.35
N ARG A 283 11.60 7.29 11.64
CA ARG A 283 11.15 8.45 10.85
C ARG A 283 10.46 7.97 9.58
N LEU A 284 9.21 8.40 9.37
CA LEU A 284 8.47 8.10 8.15
C LEU A 284 8.80 9.14 7.07
N VAL A 285 9.06 8.65 5.86
CA VAL A 285 9.24 9.50 4.68
C VAL A 285 8.14 9.18 3.68
N CYS A 286 7.36 10.20 3.31
CA CYS A 286 6.40 10.10 2.22
C CYS A 286 7.02 10.65 0.93
N ALA A 287 7.14 9.80 -0.08
CA ALA A 287 7.71 10.14 -1.37
C ALA A 287 6.59 10.36 -2.40
N GLN A 288 6.48 11.57 -2.98
CA GLN A 288 5.49 11.90 -4.01
C GLN A 288 6.14 12.10 -5.37
N ALA A 289 5.40 11.82 -6.45
CA ALA A 289 5.78 12.29 -7.77
C ALA A 289 5.56 13.80 -7.87
N GLU A 290 6.49 14.54 -8.46
CA GLU A 290 6.41 16.01 -8.59
C GLU A 290 5.14 16.46 -9.32
N GLN A 291 4.66 15.64 -10.26
CA GLN A 291 3.45 15.92 -11.02
C GLN A 291 2.15 15.76 -10.20
N ALA A 292 2.25 15.20 -8.96
CA ALA A 292 1.13 15.00 -8.06
C ALA A 292 1.62 15.08 -6.59
N ASP A 293 1.97 16.29 -6.14
CA ASP A 293 2.69 16.56 -4.90
C ASP A 293 1.92 17.37 -3.82
N PRO A 294 0.59 17.17 -3.63
CA PRO A 294 -0.20 18.03 -2.72
C PRO A 294 0.29 17.94 -1.27
N LEU A 295 0.76 16.78 -0.81
CA LEU A 295 1.24 16.62 0.55
C LEU A 295 2.59 17.31 0.77
N TYR A 296 3.50 17.28 -0.22
CA TYR A 296 4.75 18.02 -0.20
C TYR A 296 4.50 19.50 -0.06
N ARG A 297 3.56 20.08 -0.83
CA ARG A 297 3.18 21.48 -0.73
C ARG A 297 2.61 21.86 0.65
N SER A 298 1.87 20.95 1.28
CA SER A 298 1.41 21.13 2.66
C SER A 298 2.57 21.04 3.67
N TYR A 299 3.49 20.10 3.47
CA TYR A 299 4.64 19.88 4.33
C TYR A 299 5.57 21.11 4.42
N ILE A 300 5.92 21.71 3.29
CA ILE A 300 6.76 22.94 3.28
C ILE A 300 6.09 24.14 3.93
N LYS A 301 4.75 24.13 4.08
CA LYS A 301 3.97 25.09 4.85
C LYS A 301 3.77 24.68 6.32
N GLY A 302 4.49 23.63 6.80
CA GLY A 302 4.37 23.10 8.16
C GLY A 302 3.02 22.43 8.44
N PHE A 303 2.36 21.87 7.42
CA PHE A 303 1.02 21.24 7.49
C PHE A 303 -0.09 22.20 7.97
N LYS A 304 0.11 23.51 7.88
CA LYS A 304 -0.91 24.50 8.30
C LYS A 304 -2.12 24.52 7.37
N THR A 305 -1.90 24.26 6.10
CA THR A 305 -2.95 24.17 5.08
C THR A 305 -2.71 22.95 4.20
N PHE A 306 -3.80 22.36 3.73
CA PHE A 306 -3.78 21.35 2.69
C PHE A 306 -4.66 21.82 1.54
N GLU A 307 -4.11 21.81 0.35
CA GLU A 307 -4.80 22.19 -0.87
C GLU A 307 -4.62 21.06 -1.88
N SER A 308 -5.71 20.59 -2.47
CA SER A 308 -5.66 19.67 -3.60
C SER A 308 -5.00 20.34 -4.81
N VAL A 309 -4.40 19.55 -5.67
CA VAL A 309 -3.79 20.00 -6.92
C VAL A 309 -4.39 19.26 -8.10
N GLN A 310 -4.36 19.83 -9.28
CA GLN A 310 -4.61 19.08 -10.49
C GLN A 310 -3.37 18.25 -10.80
N ALA A 311 -3.45 16.93 -10.61
CA ALA A 311 -2.37 16.02 -10.94
C ALA A 311 -2.10 16.02 -12.45
N LYS A 312 -0.82 16.11 -12.84
CA LYS A 312 -0.38 15.94 -14.20
C LYS A 312 0.06 14.49 -14.43
N THR A 313 0.24 14.12 -15.69
CA THR A 313 0.72 12.79 -16.08
C THR A 313 2.08 12.50 -15.46
N THR A 314 2.22 11.31 -14.86
CA THR A 314 3.47 10.78 -14.30
C THR A 314 3.65 9.32 -14.68
N LEU A 315 4.89 8.88 -14.83
CA LEU A 315 5.26 7.47 -14.99
C LEU A 315 4.75 6.61 -13.84
N ALA A 316 4.68 7.20 -12.63
CA ALA A 316 4.15 6.56 -11.43
C ALA A 316 2.61 6.69 -11.35
N SER A 317 1.90 6.19 -12.35
CA SER A 317 0.47 6.39 -12.59
C SER A 317 -0.46 6.07 -11.40
N ALA A 318 -0.16 5.06 -10.59
CA ALA A 318 -1.01 4.70 -9.44
C ALA A 318 -0.91 5.69 -8.25
N ILE A 319 0.04 6.63 -8.29
CA ILE A 319 0.14 7.74 -7.33
C ILE A 319 -0.10 9.11 -7.96
N GLN A 320 -0.62 9.15 -9.18
CA GLN A 320 -1.09 10.37 -9.87
C GLN A 320 -2.38 10.87 -9.22
N ILE A 321 -2.29 11.38 -7.99
CA ILE A 321 -3.45 11.76 -7.18
C ILE A 321 -3.27 13.15 -6.63
N GLY A 322 -4.13 14.05 -7.09
CA GLY A 322 -4.11 15.47 -6.69
C GLY A 322 -4.94 15.77 -5.44
N ASP A 323 -5.94 14.93 -5.13
CA ASP A 323 -6.80 15.04 -3.95
C ASP A 323 -6.82 13.72 -3.14
N PRO A 324 -5.77 13.45 -2.37
CA PRO A 324 -5.64 12.19 -1.64
C PRO A 324 -6.63 12.08 -0.48
N VAL A 325 -7.47 11.05 -0.52
CA VAL A 325 -8.52 10.80 0.49
C VAL A 325 -7.96 10.75 1.92
N SER A 326 -6.78 10.16 2.13
CA SER A 326 -6.25 9.91 3.48
C SER A 326 -5.27 10.97 3.98
N TYR A 327 -5.26 12.19 3.41
CA TYR A 327 -4.26 13.22 3.76
C TYR A 327 -4.24 13.56 5.26
N LYS A 328 -5.40 13.69 5.92
CA LYS A 328 -5.49 14.00 7.36
C LYS A 328 -4.80 12.93 8.21
N LYS A 329 -5.04 11.65 7.87
CA LYS A 329 -4.43 10.51 8.57
C LYS A 329 -2.91 10.45 8.33
N ALA A 330 -2.47 10.75 7.10
CA ALA A 330 -1.05 10.80 6.75
C ALA A 330 -0.31 11.94 7.44
N ILE A 331 -0.90 13.15 7.48
CA ILE A 331 -0.32 14.29 8.20
C ILE A 331 -0.16 13.95 9.68
N ARG A 332 -1.20 13.38 10.33
CA ARG A 332 -1.12 12.95 11.73
C ARG A 332 0.02 11.93 11.95
N ALA A 333 0.15 10.93 11.07
CA ALA A 333 1.23 9.97 11.15
C ALA A 333 2.60 10.64 10.99
N LEU A 334 2.79 11.47 9.97
CA LEU A 334 4.06 12.16 9.72
C LEU A 334 4.46 13.08 10.88
N GLN A 335 3.51 13.82 11.45
CA GLN A 335 3.77 14.67 12.62
C GLN A 335 4.22 13.85 13.84
N ASN A 336 3.54 12.73 14.13
CA ASN A 336 3.89 11.85 15.25
C ASN A 336 5.26 11.19 15.09
N PHE A 337 5.73 10.99 13.86
CA PHE A 337 6.96 10.27 13.52
C PHE A 337 8.11 11.22 13.14
N ASN A 338 8.01 12.51 13.40
CA ASN A 338 8.95 13.52 12.91
C ASN A 338 9.29 13.30 11.43
N GLY A 339 8.24 13.05 10.63
CA GLY A 339 8.34 12.56 9.27
C GLY A 339 8.75 13.63 8.28
N ILE A 340 9.11 13.18 7.09
CA ILE A 340 9.54 14.01 5.96
C ILE A 340 8.59 13.75 4.80
N VAL A 341 8.30 14.79 4.02
CA VAL A 341 7.68 14.65 2.70
C VAL A 341 8.64 15.22 1.68
N GLU A 342 8.97 14.43 0.67
CA GLU A 342 9.83 14.86 -0.43
C GLU A 342 9.25 14.36 -1.76
N LYS A 343 9.70 14.91 -2.88
CA LYS A 343 9.20 14.60 -4.20
C LYS A 343 10.30 14.24 -5.18
N ALA A 344 9.94 13.53 -6.23
CA ALA A 344 10.83 13.15 -7.32
C ALA A 344 10.25 13.58 -8.67
N THR A 345 11.12 14.09 -9.54
CA THR A 345 10.82 14.36 -10.96
C THR A 345 10.72 13.04 -11.74
N GLU A 346 10.19 13.09 -12.96
CA GLU A 346 10.07 11.92 -13.84
C GLU A 346 11.45 11.31 -14.17
N SER A 347 12.46 12.15 -14.42
CA SER A 347 13.84 11.69 -14.66
C SER A 347 14.46 11.05 -13.44
N GLU A 348 14.30 11.64 -12.24
CA GLU A 348 14.82 11.07 -11.00
C GLU A 348 14.20 9.71 -10.68
N LEU A 349 12.87 9.59 -10.75
CA LEU A 349 12.20 8.32 -10.46
C LEU A 349 12.55 7.20 -11.44
N ALA A 350 12.67 7.53 -12.73
CA ALA A 350 13.01 6.57 -13.77
C ALA A 350 14.46 6.08 -13.62
N ASN A 351 15.41 6.99 -13.39
CA ASN A 351 16.82 6.65 -13.23
C ASN A 351 17.09 5.93 -11.90
N ALA A 352 16.42 6.29 -10.81
CA ALA A 352 16.52 5.55 -9.55
C ALA A 352 15.99 4.10 -9.69
N ALA A 353 14.85 3.90 -10.40
CA ALA A 353 14.36 2.55 -10.70
C ALA A 353 15.34 1.79 -11.61
N GLY A 354 15.86 2.40 -12.66
CA GLY A 354 16.84 1.80 -13.57
C GLY A 354 18.12 1.38 -12.86
N ARG A 355 18.66 2.23 -11.99
CA ARG A 355 19.82 1.94 -11.13
C ARG A 355 19.55 0.74 -10.22
N ALA A 356 18.42 0.74 -9.54
CA ALA A 356 18.03 -0.34 -8.66
C ALA A 356 17.86 -1.68 -9.40
N ASN A 357 17.26 -1.66 -10.60
CA ASN A 357 17.08 -2.85 -11.42
C ASN A 357 18.43 -3.50 -11.80
N LYS A 358 19.48 -2.71 -12.07
CA LYS A 358 20.84 -3.23 -12.31
C LYS A 358 21.48 -3.90 -11.09
N THR A 359 20.91 -3.76 -9.91
CA THR A 359 21.39 -4.42 -8.68
C THR A 359 20.60 -5.67 -8.29
N GLY A 360 19.68 -6.11 -9.15
CA GLY A 360 18.86 -7.31 -8.92
C GLY A 360 17.47 -7.05 -8.38
N LEU A 361 17.08 -5.79 -8.19
CA LEU A 361 15.69 -5.40 -7.91
C LEU A 361 14.91 -5.32 -9.22
N LEU A 362 13.60 -5.59 -9.15
CA LEU A 362 12.68 -5.36 -10.27
C LEU A 362 11.60 -4.38 -9.79
N CYS A 363 11.87 -3.09 -9.95
CA CYS A 363 11.08 -2.03 -9.37
C CYS A 363 9.97 -1.54 -10.29
N CYS A 364 8.80 -1.26 -9.71
CA CYS A 364 7.78 -0.44 -10.37
C CYS A 364 8.14 1.05 -10.30
N PRO A 365 7.56 1.92 -11.14
CA PRO A 365 7.87 3.35 -11.14
C PRO A 365 7.55 4.05 -9.81
N HIS A 366 6.57 3.57 -9.06
CA HIS A 366 6.24 4.08 -7.72
C HIS A 366 7.38 3.82 -6.72
N THR A 367 8.01 2.64 -6.78
CA THR A 367 9.22 2.35 -6.03
C THR A 367 10.35 3.26 -6.46
N GLY A 368 10.45 3.58 -7.75
CA GLY A 368 11.39 4.57 -8.29
C GLY A 368 11.26 5.94 -7.61
N VAL A 369 10.03 6.41 -7.37
CA VAL A 369 9.80 7.66 -6.61
C VAL A 369 10.39 7.59 -5.20
N ALA A 370 10.18 6.48 -4.48
CA ALA A 370 10.72 6.32 -3.13
C ALA A 370 12.25 6.21 -3.11
N LEU A 371 12.84 5.56 -4.11
CA LEU A 371 14.30 5.45 -4.27
C LEU A 371 14.93 6.79 -4.63
N ALA A 372 14.33 7.57 -5.52
CA ALA A 372 14.80 8.91 -5.86
C ALA A 372 14.78 9.85 -4.64
N VAL A 373 13.72 9.79 -3.85
CA VAL A 373 13.63 10.53 -2.59
C VAL A 373 14.71 10.05 -1.59
N LEU A 374 14.96 8.75 -1.49
CA LEU A 374 16.08 8.23 -0.70
C LEU A 374 17.40 8.86 -1.12
N GLU A 375 17.72 8.88 -2.42
CA GLU A 375 18.95 9.44 -2.95
C GLU A 375 19.11 10.93 -2.58
N LYS A 376 18.03 11.71 -2.69
CA LYS A 376 18.01 13.13 -2.27
C LYS A 376 18.31 13.29 -0.78
N LEU A 377 17.69 12.47 0.07
CA LEU A 377 17.89 12.56 1.52
C LEU A 377 19.29 12.13 1.95
N VAL A 378 19.92 11.20 1.25
CA VAL A 378 21.31 10.83 1.46
C VAL A 378 22.25 11.98 1.01
N GLN A 379 22.00 12.54 -0.17
CA GLN A 379 22.79 13.66 -0.71
C GLN A 379 22.72 14.92 0.17
N SER A 380 21.56 15.20 0.75
CA SER A 380 21.40 16.33 1.69
C SER A 380 21.98 16.07 3.08
N GLY A 381 22.40 14.84 3.39
CA GLY A 381 22.89 14.44 4.71
C GLY A 381 21.80 14.26 5.75
N GLU A 382 20.53 14.28 5.39
CA GLU A 382 19.40 13.98 6.27
C GLU A 382 19.41 12.49 6.68
N ILE A 383 19.68 11.60 5.73
CA ILE A 383 19.98 10.19 5.98
C ILE A 383 21.47 9.99 5.98
N LYS A 384 21.99 9.45 7.08
CA LYS A 384 23.43 9.25 7.28
C LYS A 384 23.86 7.86 6.84
N LYS A 385 25.13 7.73 6.48
CA LYS A 385 25.73 6.49 5.95
C LYS A 385 25.39 5.22 6.73
N LYS A 386 25.25 5.29 8.05
CA LYS A 386 25.01 4.13 8.94
C LYS A 386 23.56 3.96 9.36
N ASP A 387 22.67 4.82 8.91
CA ASP A 387 21.24 4.69 9.23
C ASP A 387 20.69 3.46 8.54
N ARG A 388 19.84 2.71 9.27
CA ARG A 388 19.06 1.60 8.70
C ARG A 388 17.83 2.17 8.02
N VAL A 389 17.79 2.02 6.70
CA VAL A 389 16.70 2.53 5.87
C VAL A 389 15.92 1.39 5.23
N VAL A 390 14.60 1.45 5.28
CA VAL A 390 13.70 0.54 4.57
C VAL A 390 12.90 1.31 3.53
N VAL A 391 13.03 0.94 2.27
CA VAL A 391 12.17 1.43 1.16
C VAL A 391 11.05 0.44 0.93
N ILE A 392 9.82 0.92 0.84
CA ILE A 392 8.66 0.10 0.53
C ILE A 392 8.49 -0.02 -0.99
N SER A 393 8.77 -1.19 -1.54
CA SER A 393 8.46 -1.55 -2.93
C SER A 393 7.02 -2.06 -3.00
N THR A 394 6.13 -1.23 -3.53
CA THR A 394 4.68 -1.43 -3.40
C THR A 394 4.10 -2.42 -4.40
N ALA A 395 4.71 -2.55 -5.58
CA ALA A 395 4.26 -3.46 -6.63
C ALA A 395 5.45 -4.12 -7.36
N ASN A 396 5.19 -5.25 -8.00
CA ASN A 396 6.16 -5.95 -8.83
C ASN A 396 6.37 -5.20 -10.16
N GLY A 397 7.61 -5.06 -10.59
CA GLY A 397 7.96 -4.41 -11.85
C GLY A 397 7.30 -5.06 -13.08
N LEU A 398 7.05 -6.38 -13.05
CA LEU A 398 6.36 -7.10 -14.14
C LEU A 398 4.94 -6.58 -14.42
N LYS A 399 4.33 -5.84 -13.52
CA LYS A 399 3.04 -5.16 -13.77
C LYS A 399 3.20 -3.87 -14.59
N PHE A 400 4.41 -3.40 -14.77
CA PHE A 400 4.77 -2.13 -15.43
C PHE A 400 5.77 -2.36 -16.56
N THR A 401 5.55 -3.41 -17.36
CA THR A 401 6.45 -3.83 -18.44
C THR A 401 6.66 -2.74 -19.49
N ASP A 402 5.64 -1.94 -19.77
CA ASP A 402 5.74 -0.81 -20.72
C ASP A 402 6.73 0.25 -20.21
N PHE A 403 6.66 0.61 -18.93
CA PHE A 403 7.63 1.52 -18.30
C PHE A 403 9.05 0.96 -18.38
N LEU A 404 9.24 -0.31 -18.00
CA LEU A 404 10.57 -0.95 -18.01
C LEU A 404 11.14 -1.03 -19.43
N PHE A 405 10.31 -1.44 -20.39
CA PHE A 405 10.73 -1.55 -21.78
C PHE A 405 11.13 -0.18 -22.35
N LYS A 406 10.26 0.82 -22.21
CA LYS A 406 10.53 2.18 -22.70
C LYS A 406 11.77 2.80 -22.06
N TYR A 407 11.98 2.56 -20.75
CA TYR A 407 13.18 3.04 -20.06
C TYR A 407 14.45 2.41 -20.65
N HIS A 408 14.49 1.09 -20.81
CA HIS A 408 15.67 0.37 -21.27
C HIS A 408 15.93 0.53 -22.79
N THR A 409 14.94 0.98 -23.55
CA THR A 409 15.06 1.31 -24.98
C THR A 409 15.16 2.82 -25.24
N ASP A 410 15.30 3.63 -24.20
CA ASP A 410 15.41 5.10 -24.27
C ASP A 410 14.24 5.77 -25.02
N GLN A 411 13.01 5.31 -24.70
CA GLN A 411 11.77 5.77 -25.34
C GLN A 411 10.85 6.57 -24.40
N ILE A 412 11.33 6.95 -23.20
CA ILE A 412 10.55 7.79 -22.29
C ILE A 412 10.81 9.25 -22.65
N GLU A 413 9.77 9.94 -23.10
CA GLU A 413 9.86 11.34 -23.49
C GLU A 413 10.31 12.22 -22.32
N GLY A 414 11.32 13.04 -22.55
CA GLY A 414 11.89 13.97 -21.56
C GLY A 414 12.74 13.32 -20.46
N VAL A 415 13.06 12.04 -20.58
CA VAL A 415 13.95 11.32 -19.67
C VAL A 415 15.16 10.79 -20.42
N GLU A 416 16.36 11.19 -20.03
CA GLU A 416 17.61 10.54 -20.42
C GLU A 416 17.79 9.28 -19.56
N SER A 417 17.79 8.10 -20.20
CA SER A 417 17.84 6.81 -19.51
C SER A 417 19.27 6.40 -19.17
N GLU A 418 19.87 6.98 -18.11
CA GLU A 418 21.27 6.79 -17.69
C GLU A 418 21.67 5.31 -17.46
N HIS A 419 20.69 4.44 -17.20
CA HIS A 419 20.91 3.03 -16.92
C HIS A 419 20.23 2.12 -17.95
N ALA A 420 19.92 2.64 -19.13
CA ALA A 420 19.34 1.86 -20.23
C ALA A 420 20.22 0.67 -20.61
N PHE A 421 19.57 -0.40 -21.05
CA PHE A 421 20.25 -1.61 -21.54
C PHE A 421 19.33 -2.33 -22.52
N SER A 422 19.49 -2.03 -23.81
CA SER A 422 18.71 -2.66 -24.88
C SER A 422 19.31 -4.01 -25.30
N PRO A 423 18.48 -4.95 -25.78
CA PRO A 423 18.98 -6.15 -26.43
C PRO A 423 19.87 -5.81 -27.63
N ILE A 424 20.95 -6.54 -27.81
CA ILE A 424 21.79 -6.47 -28.97
C ILE A 424 21.34 -7.57 -29.94
N GLU A 425 20.84 -7.20 -31.10
CA GLU A 425 20.45 -8.17 -32.13
C GLU A 425 21.67 -8.57 -32.97
N LEU A 426 21.97 -9.87 -32.92
CA LEU A 426 23.08 -10.46 -33.71
C LEU A 426 22.55 -11.66 -34.49
N SER A 427 23.20 -11.92 -35.67
CA SER A 427 22.99 -13.20 -36.35
C SER A 427 23.55 -14.35 -35.47
N ALA A 428 22.92 -15.53 -35.54
CA ALA A 428 23.39 -16.73 -34.84
C ALA A 428 24.69 -17.27 -35.48
N ASP A 429 25.77 -16.54 -35.30
CA ASP A 429 27.09 -16.82 -35.85
C ASP A 429 28.11 -16.64 -34.72
N TYR A 430 28.87 -17.68 -34.45
CA TYR A 430 29.86 -17.68 -33.37
C TYR A 430 30.87 -16.53 -33.44
N GLU A 431 31.30 -16.15 -34.66
CA GLU A 431 32.27 -15.06 -34.85
C GLU A 431 31.68 -13.67 -34.54
N LYS A 432 30.35 -13.56 -34.42
CA LYS A 432 29.64 -12.30 -34.11
C LYS A 432 29.17 -12.17 -32.66
N VAL A 433 29.23 -13.23 -31.90
CA VAL A 433 28.88 -13.29 -30.47
C VAL A 433 30.12 -13.15 -29.62
#